data_a8866f2ad230f40e4e2265bd436c6095
#
_entry.id   a8866f2ad230f40e4e2265bd436c6095
#
_cell.length_a   1.000
_cell.length_b   1.000
_cell.length_c   1.000
_cell.angle_alpha   90.00
_cell.angle_beta   90.00
_cell.angle_gamma   90.00
#
_symmetry.space_group_name_H-M   'P 1'
#
loop_
_entity.id
_entity.type
_entity.pdbx_description
1 polymer ?
#
loop_
_entity_poly.entity_id
_entity_poly.type
_entity_poly.pdbx_seq_one_letter_code
_entity_poly.pdbx_strand_id
1 'polypeptide(L)'
;HKELAIILQGSVMMDEVQVVERKIGVVKSRSSVLNQDMISSAELARAACCNLGESFTTNPSVDVSYADAATGARQIKLLGLSGTYVQMLTENIPNYRGASAPFALGYIPGPWMQSIQVSKGSSSVKNGYEAITGQINVEFKKPQTTQSLNVNLFASSKEKYEANFDANVHLNSRLSTGVLAHYENSTRSHDDNGDGFLDMPKVEQYNLQNRWAWMGD
;
A
#
# COMPACT_ATOMS: atom_id res chain seq x y z
N HIS A 1 -27.35 56.75 -39.17
CA HIS A 1 -26.83 55.43 -38.81
C HIS A 1 -25.90 55.60 -37.61
N LYS A 2 -26.26 55.04 -36.45
CA LYS A 2 -25.38 54.92 -35.28
C LYS A 2 -24.72 53.57 -35.38
N GLU A 3 -23.41 53.52 -35.55
CA GLU A 3 -22.62 52.29 -35.43
C GLU A 3 -22.43 52.00 -33.96
N LEU A 4 -22.82 50.80 -33.54
CA LEU A 4 -22.62 50.28 -32.22
C LEU A 4 -21.39 49.36 -32.26
N ALA A 5 -20.22 49.84 -31.80
CA ALA A 5 -19.03 49.02 -31.64
C ALA A 5 -19.10 48.30 -30.30
N ILE A 6 -19.28 46.96 -30.32
CA ILE A 6 -19.20 46.11 -29.14
C ILE A 6 -17.71 45.65 -29.04
N ILE A 7 -16.99 46.17 -28.05
CA ILE A 7 -15.66 45.69 -27.70
C ILE A 7 -15.82 44.55 -26.73
N LEU A 8 -15.57 43.32 -27.20
CA LEU A 8 -15.43 42.14 -26.33
C LEU A 8 -14.07 42.21 -25.61
N GLN A 9 -14.10 42.45 -24.33
CA GLN A 9 -12.90 42.26 -23.51
C GLN A 9 -12.50 40.77 -23.56
N GLY A 10 -11.23 40.50 -23.83
CA GLY A 10 -10.70 39.17 -23.90
C GLY A 10 -10.91 38.45 -22.54
N SER A 11 -11.16 37.16 -22.62
CA SER A 11 -11.29 36.29 -21.47
C SER A 11 -10.07 36.41 -20.56
N VAL A 12 -10.28 36.77 -19.30
CA VAL A 12 -9.25 36.65 -18.28
C VAL A 12 -9.00 35.17 -18.08
N MET A 13 -7.85 34.67 -18.51
CA MET A 13 -7.39 33.33 -18.16
C MET A 13 -7.15 33.35 -16.65
N MET A 14 -8.03 32.72 -15.89
CA MET A 14 -7.76 32.43 -14.48
C MET A 14 -6.74 31.31 -14.44
N ASP A 15 -5.65 31.54 -13.70
CA ASP A 15 -4.71 30.46 -13.38
C ASP A 15 -5.44 29.31 -12.71
N GLU A 16 -5.15 28.08 -13.14
CA GLU A 16 -5.74 26.88 -12.60
C GLU A 16 -5.43 26.80 -11.10
N VAL A 17 -6.45 27.00 -10.26
CA VAL A 17 -6.32 26.78 -8.82
C VAL A 17 -6.34 25.29 -8.57
N GLN A 18 -5.16 24.70 -8.44
CA GLN A 18 -5.03 23.31 -7.97
C GLN A 18 -5.34 23.26 -6.47
N VAL A 19 -6.56 22.86 -6.13
CA VAL A 19 -6.92 22.55 -4.75
C VAL A 19 -6.37 21.17 -4.42
N VAL A 20 -5.17 21.12 -3.85
CA VAL A 20 -4.57 19.89 -3.32
C VAL A 20 -5.11 19.67 -1.91
N GLU A 21 -6.26 19.03 -1.78
CA GLU A 21 -6.76 18.58 -0.50
C GLU A 21 -6.07 17.25 -0.11
N ARG A 22 -5.23 17.27 0.90
CA ARG A 22 -4.73 16.04 1.54
C ARG A 22 -5.81 15.52 2.49
N LYS A 23 -6.62 14.61 2.02
CA LYS A 23 -7.56 13.88 2.88
C LYS A 23 -6.78 12.92 3.77
N ILE A 24 -6.87 13.13 5.09
CA ILE A 24 -6.29 12.25 6.11
C ILE A 24 -7.37 11.21 6.46
N GLY A 25 -7.00 9.92 6.43
CA GLY A 25 -7.90 8.81 6.75
C GLY A 25 -8.24 7.90 5.57
N VAL A 26 -9.13 6.95 5.82
CA VAL A 26 -9.68 6.08 4.77
C VAL A 26 -10.65 6.89 3.91
N VAL A 27 -10.29 7.10 2.66
CA VAL A 27 -11.09 7.91 1.72
C VAL A 27 -11.89 6.98 0.81
N LYS A 28 -13.22 7.17 0.80
CA LYS A 28 -14.08 6.52 -0.20
C LYS A 28 -13.99 7.28 -1.51
N SER A 29 -13.64 6.58 -2.58
CA SER A 29 -13.68 7.15 -3.92
C SER A 29 -15.13 7.30 -4.38
N ARG A 30 -15.57 8.54 -4.59
CA ARG A 30 -16.91 8.83 -5.11
C ARG A 30 -17.00 8.77 -6.64
N SER A 31 -15.86 8.80 -7.31
CA SER A 31 -15.77 8.79 -8.78
C SER A 31 -15.50 7.39 -9.36
N SER A 32 -15.23 6.41 -8.52
CA SER A 32 -15.01 5.03 -8.95
C SER A 32 -16.35 4.30 -9.08
N VAL A 33 -16.51 3.54 -10.15
CA VAL A 33 -17.65 2.62 -10.34
C VAL A 33 -17.65 1.51 -9.28
N LEU A 34 -16.46 1.19 -8.74
CA LEU A 34 -16.29 0.21 -7.68
C LEU A 34 -16.39 0.89 -6.29
N ASN A 35 -16.99 0.19 -5.33
CA ASN A 35 -16.97 0.61 -3.93
C ASN A 35 -15.55 0.43 -3.38
N GLN A 36 -14.74 1.48 -3.45
CA GLN A 36 -13.31 1.45 -3.16
C GLN A 36 -12.97 2.35 -1.98
N ASP A 37 -12.30 1.77 -1.00
CA ASP A 37 -11.66 2.48 0.10
C ASP A 37 -10.17 2.66 -0.23
N MET A 38 -9.62 3.84 -0.01
CA MET A 38 -8.20 4.11 -0.19
C MET A 38 -7.56 4.49 1.15
N ILE A 39 -6.53 3.77 1.54
CA ILE A 39 -5.67 4.07 2.69
C ILE A 39 -4.47 4.83 2.15
N SER A 40 -4.32 6.07 2.55
CA SER A 40 -3.25 6.96 2.08
C SER A 40 -1.94 6.74 2.85
N SER A 41 -0.82 7.27 2.32
CA SER A 41 0.49 7.23 2.98
C SER A 41 0.46 7.90 4.37
N ALA A 42 -0.36 8.93 4.56
CA ALA A 42 -0.51 9.58 5.85
C ALA A 42 -1.19 8.68 6.88
N GLU A 43 -2.17 7.87 6.47
CA GLU A 43 -2.82 6.90 7.35
C GLU A 43 -1.88 5.73 7.66
N LEU A 44 -1.15 5.23 6.66
CA LEU A 44 -0.12 4.21 6.85
C LEU A 44 0.96 4.64 7.83
N ALA A 45 1.41 5.89 7.76
CA ALA A 45 2.38 6.45 8.70
C ALA A 45 1.80 6.58 10.13
N ARG A 46 0.51 6.92 10.27
CA ARG A 46 -0.16 7.00 11.58
C ARG A 46 -0.34 5.64 12.23
N ALA A 47 -0.67 4.63 11.44
CA ALA A 47 -0.82 3.26 11.92
C ALA A 47 0.53 2.63 12.29
N ALA A 48 1.66 3.31 12.00
CA ALA A 48 3.02 2.81 12.22
C ALA A 48 3.19 1.36 11.71
N CYS A 49 2.65 1.09 10.52
CA CYS A 49 2.53 -0.26 9.99
C CYS A 49 3.89 -0.82 9.60
N CYS A 50 4.25 -1.95 10.18
CA CYS A 50 5.47 -2.67 9.84
C CYS A 50 5.32 -3.44 8.53
N ASN A 51 4.11 -3.96 8.23
CA ASN A 51 3.82 -4.72 7.02
C ASN A 51 2.38 -4.49 6.53
N LEU A 52 2.07 -5.04 5.35
CA LEU A 52 0.75 -4.88 4.74
C LEU A 52 -0.38 -5.37 5.65
N GLY A 53 -0.20 -6.48 6.38
CA GLY A 53 -1.24 -7.02 7.25
C GLY A 53 -1.64 -6.06 8.36
N GLU A 54 -0.68 -5.38 8.97
CA GLU A 54 -0.91 -4.41 10.04
C GLU A 54 -1.58 -3.13 9.54
N SER A 55 -1.44 -2.83 8.25
CA SER A 55 -2.06 -1.65 7.62
C SER A 55 -3.59 -1.67 7.61
N PHE A 56 -4.20 -2.85 7.81
CA PHE A 56 -5.65 -2.98 7.80
C PHE A 56 -6.30 -2.80 9.18
N THR A 57 -5.54 -2.58 10.23
CA THR A 57 -6.07 -2.41 11.60
C THR A 57 -7.07 -1.26 11.73
N THR A 58 -6.96 -0.25 10.87
CA THR A 58 -7.87 0.89 10.81
C THR A 58 -9.01 0.73 9.79
N ASN A 59 -9.01 -0.35 9.00
CA ASN A 59 -10.04 -0.59 7.98
C ASN A 59 -11.08 -1.61 8.48
N PRO A 60 -12.31 -1.21 8.79
CA PRO A 60 -13.32 -2.11 9.35
C PRO A 60 -13.83 -3.18 8.38
N SER A 61 -13.47 -3.10 7.10
CA SER A 61 -13.92 -4.05 6.08
C SER A 61 -12.95 -5.20 5.87
N VAL A 62 -11.74 -5.07 6.41
CA VAL A 62 -10.66 -6.06 6.26
C VAL A 62 -10.25 -6.53 7.64
N ASP A 63 -10.40 -7.82 7.89
CA ASP A 63 -9.90 -8.47 9.09
C ASP A 63 -8.66 -9.31 8.74
N VAL A 64 -7.62 -9.17 9.53
CA VAL A 64 -6.35 -9.91 9.36
C VAL A 64 -5.99 -10.59 10.66
N SER A 65 -5.81 -11.90 10.60
CA SER A 65 -5.40 -12.72 11.73
C SER A 65 -4.29 -13.68 11.31
N TYR A 66 -3.53 -14.18 12.27
CA TYR A 66 -2.63 -15.30 12.00
C TYR A 66 -3.45 -16.57 11.74
N ALA A 67 -3.14 -17.26 10.64
CA ALA A 67 -3.71 -18.56 10.32
C ALA A 67 -2.88 -19.69 10.94
N ASP A 68 -1.58 -19.45 11.06
CA ASP A 68 -0.62 -20.38 11.63
C ASP A 68 0.55 -19.62 12.27
N ALA A 69 0.74 -19.79 13.56
CA ALA A 69 1.79 -19.12 14.33
C ALA A 69 3.19 -19.67 13.99
N ALA A 70 3.30 -20.92 13.55
CA ALA A 70 4.60 -21.53 13.24
C ALA A 70 5.19 -21.00 11.94
N THR A 71 4.35 -20.80 10.91
CA THR A 71 4.79 -20.34 9.58
C THR A 71 4.64 -18.85 9.37
N GLY A 72 3.94 -18.15 10.27
CA GLY A 72 3.63 -16.74 10.11
C GLY A 72 2.60 -16.44 9.03
N ALA A 73 1.93 -17.49 8.51
CA ALA A 73 0.87 -17.31 7.53
C ALA A 73 -0.28 -16.51 8.13
N ARG A 74 -0.75 -15.52 7.38
CA ARG A 74 -1.86 -14.66 7.80
C ARG A 74 -3.09 -14.94 6.97
N GLN A 75 -4.23 -14.97 7.63
CA GLN A 75 -5.52 -15.07 6.99
C GLN A 75 -6.13 -13.68 6.87
N ILE A 76 -6.53 -13.34 5.66
CA ILE A 76 -7.33 -12.14 5.41
C ILE A 76 -8.79 -12.53 5.25
N LYS A 77 -9.68 -11.70 5.78
CA LYS A 77 -11.11 -11.79 5.51
C LYS A 77 -11.60 -10.44 5.00
N LEU A 78 -12.21 -10.43 3.85
CA LEU A 78 -12.84 -9.25 3.30
C LEU A 78 -14.36 -9.46 3.30
N LEU A 79 -15.06 -8.56 3.98
CA LEU A 79 -16.51 -8.68 4.18
C LEU A 79 -16.93 -10.00 4.86
N GLY A 80 -16.08 -10.52 5.74
CA GLY A 80 -16.32 -11.78 6.48
C GLY A 80 -15.99 -13.06 5.69
N LEU A 81 -15.59 -12.97 4.42
CA LEU A 81 -15.25 -14.14 3.61
C LEU A 81 -13.72 -14.34 3.53
N SER A 82 -13.33 -15.62 3.42
CA SER A 82 -11.93 -16.05 3.39
C SER A 82 -11.12 -15.38 2.27
N GLY A 83 -9.85 -15.16 2.54
CA GLY A 83 -8.88 -14.55 1.64
C GLY A 83 -8.66 -15.26 0.31
N THR A 84 -9.08 -16.53 0.19
CA THR A 84 -9.06 -17.25 -1.10
C THR A 84 -9.90 -16.57 -2.18
N TYR A 85 -10.89 -15.77 -1.76
CA TYR A 85 -11.79 -15.03 -2.64
C TYR A 85 -11.40 -13.56 -2.79
N VAL A 86 -10.24 -13.16 -2.25
CA VAL A 86 -9.68 -11.82 -2.35
C VAL A 86 -8.48 -11.84 -3.28
N GLN A 87 -8.51 -11.00 -4.30
CA GLN A 87 -7.38 -10.88 -5.21
C GLN A 87 -6.38 -9.85 -4.70
N MET A 88 -5.11 -10.27 -4.65
CA MET A 88 -4.00 -9.38 -4.34
C MET A 88 -3.38 -8.82 -5.61
N LEU A 89 -3.17 -7.51 -5.64
CA LEU A 89 -2.52 -6.79 -6.72
C LEU A 89 -1.37 -5.95 -6.18
N THR A 90 -0.32 -5.83 -6.96
CA THR A 90 0.74 -4.84 -6.77
C THR A 90 0.78 -3.97 -8.02
N GLU A 91 0.50 -2.67 -7.87
CA GLU A 91 0.46 -1.71 -8.98
C GLU A 91 -0.46 -2.18 -10.12
N ASN A 92 -1.65 -2.67 -9.76
CA ASN A 92 -2.67 -3.23 -10.65
C ASN A 92 -2.27 -4.52 -11.40
N ILE A 93 -1.18 -5.16 -11.00
CA ILE A 93 -0.75 -6.46 -11.54
C ILE A 93 -1.05 -7.54 -10.51
N PRO A 94 -1.75 -8.62 -10.86
CA PRO A 94 -1.99 -9.74 -9.95
C PRO A 94 -0.69 -10.33 -9.41
N ASN A 95 -0.59 -10.38 -8.08
CA ASN A 95 0.58 -10.86 -7.36
C ASN A 95 0.15 -11.68 -6.15
N TYR A 96 1.04 -12.54 -5.64
CA TYR A 96 0.78 -13.41 -4.47
C TYR A 96 -0.51 -14.21 -4.61
N ARG A 97 -0.56 -15.07 -5.62
CA ARG A 97 -1.72 -15.91 -5.94
C ARG A 97 -1.58 -17.32 -5.34
N GLY A 98 -2.73 -17.96 -5.10
CA GLY A 98 -2.78 -19.34 -4.61
C GLY A 98 -2.07 -19.50 -3.26
N ALA A 99 -1.14 -20.43 -3.16
CA ALA A 99 -0.42 -20.77 -1.91
C ALA A 99 0.45 -19.62 -1.35
N SER A 100 0.83 -18.64 -2.16
CA SER A 100 1.62 -17.49 -1.71
C SER A 100 0.77 -16.37 -1.07
N ALA A 101 -0.54 -16.36 -1.29
CA ALA A 101 -1.42 -15.29 -0.82
C ALA A 101 -1.38 -15.08 0.70
N PRO A 102 -1.34 -16.11 1.57
CA PRO A 102 -1.26 -15.93 3.01
C PRO A 102 0.01 -15.23 3.49
N PHE A 103 1.09 -15.33 2.72
CA PHE A 103 2.39 -14.74 3.07
C PHE A 103 2.54 -13.30 2.57
N ALA A 104 1.76 -12.89 1.56
CA ALA A 104 1.82 -11.54 1.00
C ALA A 104 1.68 -10.45 2.08
N LEU A 105 0.81 -10.69 3.06
CA LEU A 105 0.53 -9.74 4.13
C LEU A 105 1.72 -9.48 5.06
N GLY A 106 2.63 -10.44 5.18
CA GLY A 106 3.86 -10.29 5.93
C GLY A 106 5.03 -9.78 5.09
N TYR A 107 5.08 -10.14 3.80
CA TYR A 107 6.24 -9.87 2.95
C TYR A 107 6.29 -8.46 2.37
N ILE A 108 5.19 -7.73 2.36
CA ILE A 108 5.18 -6.36 1.84
C ILE A 108 5.49 -5.40 3.00
N PRO A 109 6.66 -4.74 2.99
CA PRO A 109 7.04 -3.81 4.04
C PRO A 109 6.13 -2.58 4.04
N GLY A 110 5.68 -2.16 5.23
CA GLY A 110 4.83 -0.99 5.43
C GLY A 110 5.41 0.29 4.83
N PRO A 111 6.68 0.62 5.14
CA PRO A 111 7.31 1.83 4.64
C PRO A 111 7.49 1.92 3.12
N TRP A 112 7.35 0.81 2.38
CA TRP A 112 7.40 0.81 0.91
C TRP A 112 6.10 1.27 0.27
N MET A 113 4.99 1.18 1.02
CA MET A 113 3.66 1.46 0.49
C MET A 113 3.39 2.96 0.41
N GLN A 114 2.89 3.41 -0.72
CA GLN A 114 2.37 4.75 -0.93
C GLN A 114 0.88 4.82 -0.64
N SER A 115 0.14 3.82 -1.06
CA SER A 115 -1.28 3.67 -0.77
C SER A 115 -1.74 2.23 -0.92
N ILE A 116 -2.87 1.91 -0.27
CA ILE A 116 -3.57 0.65 -0.43
C ILE A 116 -4.99 0.97 -0.89
N GLN A 117 -5.45 0.27 -1.90
CA GLN A 117 -6.81 0.38 -2.41
C GLN A 117 -7.54 -0.94 -2.13
N VAL A 118 -8.65 -0.85 -1.42
CA VAL A 118 -9.52 -1.99 -1.10
C VAL A 118 -10.81 -1.83 -1.86
N SER A 119 -11.01 -2.61 -2.90
CA SER A 119 -12.23 -2.65 -3.69
C SER A 119 -13.12 -3.79 -3.22
N LYS A 120 -14.39 -3.49 -2.94
CA LYS A 120 -15.38 -4.44 -2.42
C LYS A 120 -16.28 -4.93 -3.54
N GLY A 121 -16.55 -6.23 -3.53
CA GLY A 121 -17.35 -6.90 -4.55
C GLY A 121 -16.52 -7.43 -5.71
N SER A 122 -17.20 -8.09 -6.65
CA SER A 122 -16.54 -8.68 -7.82
C SER A 122 -15.81 -7.63 -8.64
N SER A 123 -14.59 -7.96 -9.03
CA SER A 123 -13.72 -7.09 -9.80
C SER A 123 -13.72 -7.47 -11.30
N SER A 124 -12.98 -6.72 -12.09
CA SER A 124 -12.86 -6.98 -13.52
C SER A 124 -12.18 -8.34 -13.80
N VAL A 125 -12.79 -9.15 -14.66
CA VAL A 125 -12.21 -10.40 -15.17
C VAL A 125 -10.84 -10.22 -15.84
N LYS A 126 -10.48 -8.99 -16.21
CA LYS A 126 -9.16 -8.67 -16.77
C LYS A 126 -8.01 -9.11 -15.86
N ASN A 127 -8.20 -9.03 -14.55
CA ASN A 127 -7.16 -9.35 -13.55
C ASN A 127 -7.21 -10.82 -13.10
N GLY A 128 -8.20 -11.60 -13.50
CA GLY A 128 -8.41 -12.99 -13.12
C GLY A 128 -9.76 -13.21 -12.44
N TYR A 129 -9.98 -14.42 -11.98
CA TYR A 129 -11.26 -14.87 -11.42
C TYR A 129 -11.29 -14.87 -9.88
N GLU A 130 -10.18 -14.58 -9.23
CA GLU A 130 -10.07 -14.72 -7.77
C GLU A 130 -10.78 -13.60 -7.00
N ALA A 131 -11.09 -12.48 -7.64
CA ALA A 131 -11.74 -11.33 -7.01
C ALA A 131 -13.26 -11.53 -6.88
N ILE A 132 -13.70 -12.43 -6.02
CA ILE A 132 -15.12 -12.67 -5.74
C ILE A 132 -15.65 -11.69 -4.70
N THR A 133 -14.92 -11.55 -3.58
CA THR A 133 -15.29 -10.62 -2.48
C THR A 133 -14.69 -9.24 -2.67
N GLY A 134 -13.60 -9.16 -3.40
CA GLY A 134 -12.92 -7.91 -3.70
C GLY A 134 -11.47 -8.09 -4.07
N GLN A 135 -10.79 -6.95 -4.21
CA GLN A 135 -9.36 -6.91 -4.49
C GLN A 135 -8.66 -5.91 -3.60
N ILE A 136 -7.42 -6.20 -3.29
CA ILE A 136 -6.51 -5.32 -2.57
C ILE A 136 -5.35 -4.99 -3.50
N ASN A 137 -5.21 -3.71 -3.85
CA ASN A 137 -4.11 -3.22 -4.67
C ASN A 137 -3.16 -2.37 -3.82
N VAL A 138 -1.90 -2.72 -3.85
CA VAL A 138 -0.83 -1.99 -3.15
C VAL A 138 -0.03 -1.18 -4.16
N GLU A 139 0.05 0.12 -3.95
CA GLU A 139 0.91 1.02 -4.70
C GLU A 139 2.18 1.28 -3.90
N PHE A 140 3.34 1.03 -4.49
CA PHE A 140 4.63 1.33 -3.87
C PHE A 140 5.06 2.77 -4.16
N LYS A 141 5.94 3.28 -3.32
CA LYS A 141 6.63 4.56 -3.54
C LYS A 141 7.32 4.59 -4.89
N LYS A 142 7.18 5.69 -5.62
CA LYS A 142 7.68 5.86 -7.00
C LYS A 142 8.87 6.81 -7.01
N PRO A 143 9.95 6.48 -7.75
CA PRO A 143 11.18 7.28 -7.75
C PRO A 143 11.00 8.75 -8.12
N GLN A 144 9.99 9.06 -8.95
CA GLN A 144 9.74 10.42 -9.43
C GLN A 144 8.96 11.30 -8.45
N THR A 145 8.27 10.70 -7.47
CA THR A 145 7.36 11.44 -6.57
C THR A 145 7.74 11.36 -5.09
N THR A 146 8.76 10.57 -4.75
CA THR A 146 9.16 10.32 -3.37
C THR A 146 10.39 11.19 -2.99
N GLN A 147 10.61 11.35 -1.69
CA GLN A 147 11.79 12.02 -1.16
C GLN A 147 13.08 11.34 -1.62
N SER A 148 14.16 12.10 -1.78
CA SER A 148 15.44 11.59 -2.25
C SER A 148 16.04 10.53 -1.33
N LEU A 149 15.79 10.64 -0.04
CA LEU A 149 16.28 9.69 0.97
C LEU A 149 15.28 9.61 2.13
N ASN A 150 14.97 8.39 2.54
CA ASN A 150 14.23 8.13 3.76
C ASN A 150 14.81 6.90 4.47
N VAL A 151 14.98 7.01 5.77
CA VAL A 151 15.41 5.92 6.65
C VAL A 151 14.40 5.79 7.77
N ASN A 152 13.90 4.59 7.97
CA ASN A 152 12.98 4.27 9.05
C ASN A 152 13.54 3.11 9.86
N LEU A 153 13.65 3.29 11.16
CA LEU A 153 14.11 2.26 12.10
C LEU A 153 13.02 2.02 13.13
N PHE A 154 12.72 0.77 13.38
CA PHE A 154 11.76 0.35 14.37
C PHE A 154 12.37 -0.67 15.31
N ALA A 155 12.09 -0.53 16.61
CA ALA A 155 12.46 -1.50 17.64
C ALA A 155 11.31 -1.65 18.63
N SER A 156 10.98 -2.88 19.00
CA SER A 156 9.95 -3.22 19.96
C SER A 156 10.54 -3.86 21.21
N SER A 157 9.88 -3.71 22.35
CA SER A 157 10.20 -4.42 23.59
C SER A 157 10.11 -5.94 23.47
N LYS A 158 9.42 -6.45 22.44
CA LYS A 158 9.36 -7.88 22.08
C LYS A 158 10.52 -8.31 21.17
N GLU A 159 11.61 -7.53 21.15
CA GLU A 159 12.83 -7.83 20.38
C GLU A 159 12.58 -8.00 18.87
N LYS A 160 11.62 -7.25 18.34
CA LYS A 160 11.41 -7.08 16.92
C LYS A 160 12.18 -5.84 16.47
N TYR A 161 13.00 -5.99 15.45
CA TYR A 161 13.82 -4.92 14.87
C TYR A 161 13.51 -4.84 13.38
N GLU A 162 13.35 -3.61 12.89
CA GLU A 162 13.20 -3.37 11.46
C GLU A 162 14.05 -2.19 11.03
N ALA A 163 14.60 -2.29 9.84
CA ALA A 163 15.32 -1.23 9.17
C ALA A 163 14.80 -1.09 7.74
N ASN A 164 14.35 0.10 7.39
CA ASN A 164 13.88 0.44 6.06
C ASN A 164 14.71 1.57 5.49
N PHE A 165 15.08 1.44 4.25
CA PHE A 165 15.84 2.43 3.51
C PHE A 165 15.19 2.62 2.15
N ASP A 166 14.90 3.85 1.77
CA ASP A 166 14.52 4.19 0.41
C ASP A 166 15.34 5.40 -0.08
N ALA A 167 15.92 5.27 -1.26
CA ALA A 167 16.70 6.31 -1.89
C ALA A 167 16.29 6.47 -3.35
N ASN A 168 16.06 7.73 -3.77
CA ASN A 168 15.59 8.06 -5.09
C ASN A 168 16.48 9.13 -5.73
N VAL A 169 16.84 8.91 -6.99
CA VAL A 169 17.71 9.79 -7.77
C VAL A 169 17.06 10.12 -9.11
N HIS A 170 16.99 11.41 -9.42
CA HIS A 170 16.60 11.89 -10.74
C HIS A 170 17.88 12.03 -11.59
N LEU A 171 18.04 11.16 -12.57
CA LEU A 171 19.20 11.17 -13.46
C LEU A 171 19.08 12.29 -14.51
N ASN A 172 17.87 12.54 -14.97
CA ASN A 172 17.53 13.65 -15.84
C ASN A 172 16.02 13.96 -15.74
N SER A 173 15.50 14.90 -16.54
CA SER A 173 14.09 15.29 -16.53
C SER A 173 13.12 14.15 -16.87
N ARG A 174 13.59 13.07 -17.49
CA ARG A 174 12.76 11.95 -17.94
C ARG A 174 13.05 10.63 -17.23
N LEU A 175 14.21 10.49 -16.62
CA LEU A 175 14.67 9.22 -16.04
C LEU A 175 14.97 9.38 -14.56
N SER A 176 14.29 8.56 -13.76
CA SER A 176 14.49 8.47 -12.32
C SER A 176 14.71 7.00 -11.91
N THR A 177 15.52 6.79 -10.90
CA THR A 177 15.71 5.47 -10.31
C THR A 177 15.59 5.54 -8.79
N GLY A 178 15.17 4.45 -8.18
CA GLY A 178 15.07 4.34 -6.73
C GLY A 178 15.37 2.93 -6.25
N VAL A 179 15.86 2.85 -5.04
CA VAL A 179 16.12 1.60 -4.32
C VAL A 179 15.28 1.60 -3.05
N LEU A 180 14.57 0.50 -2.82
CA LEU A 180 13.85 0.20 -1.59
C LEU A 180 14.54 -1.00 -0.96
N ALA A 181 14.96 -0.89 0.29
CA ALA A 181 15.53 -1.98 1.07
C ALA A 181 14.80 -2.12 2.41
N HIS A 182 14.61 -3.36 2.84
CA HIS A 182 13.97 -3.69 4.10
C HIS A 182 14.66 -4.87 4.75
N TYR A 183 14.84 -4.77 6.05
CA TYR A 183 15.29 -5.85 6.93
C TYR A 183 14.36 -5.94 8.12
N GLU A 184 13.92 -7.14 8.46
CA GLU A 184 13.16 -7.45 9.67
C GLU A 184 13.80 -8.63 10.39
N ASN A 185 13.90 -8.51 11.69
CA ASN A 185 14.32 -9.60 12.58
C ASN A 185 13.39 -9.68 13.78
N SER A 186 12.74 -10.83 13.97
CA SER A 186 11.90 -11.19 15.09
C SER A 186 12.08 -12.68 15.38
N THR A 187 13.29 -13.08 15.78
CA THR A 187 13.69 -14.48 15.90
C THR A 187 13.60 -15.01 17.34
N ARG A 188 13.33 -14.14 18.32
CA ARG A 188 13.12 -14.59 19.70
C ARG A 188 11.81 -15.36 19.86
N SER A 189 11.84 -16.38 20.70
CA SER A 189 10.64 -17.13 21.05
C SER A 189 9.82 -16.34 22.08
N HIS A 190 8.56 -16.09 21.80
CA HIS A 190 7.58 -15.52 22.71
C HIS A 190 6.50 -16.55 22.99
N ASP A 191 6.33 -16.89 24.27
CA ASP A 191 5.30 -17.73 24.84
C ASP A 191 4.89 -17.03 26.13
N ASP A 192 4.01 -16.01 26.00
CA ASP A 192 3.62 -15.14 27.11
C ASP A 192 2.64 -15.84 28.06
N ASN A 193 1.96 -16.90 27.60
CA ASN A 193 0.96 -17.67 28.37
C ASN A 193 1.53 -18.96 28.98
N GLY A 194 2.74 -19.40 28.59
CA GLY A 194 3.43 -20.57 29.13
C GLY A 194 2.84 -21.91 28.69
N ASP A 195 2.15 -21.96 27.57
CA ASP A 195 1.51 -23.20 27.06
C ASP A 195 2.47 -24.06 26.20
N GLY A 196 3.69 -23.59 25.96
CA GLY A 196 4.72 -24.27 25.16
C GLY A 196 4.60 -24.03 23.65
N PHE A 197 3.66 -23.19 23.21
CA PHE A 197 3.52 -22.77 21.83
C PHE A 197 3.99 -21.31 21.64
N LEU A 198 4.41 -20.96 20.43
CA LEU A 198 4.78 -19.59 20.12
C LEU A 198 3.54 -18.73 19.90
N ASP A 199 3.44 -17.61 20.61
CA ASP A 199 2.39 -16.60 20.40
C ASP A 199 2.61 -15.80 19.11
N MET A 200 3.88 -15.70 18.65
CA MET A 200 4.27 -14.99 17.44
C MET A 200 5.27 -15.82 16.62
N PRO A 201 5.14 -15.79 15.30
CA PRO A 201 6.10 -16.48 14.43
C PRO A 201 7.49 -15.84 14.52
N LYS A 202 8.53 -16.67 14.35
CA LYS A 202 9.88 -16.17 14.14
C LYS A 202 10.03 -15.73 12.69
N VAL A 203 10.46 -14.50 12.49
CA VAL A 203 10.63 -13.93 11.16
C VAL A 203 12.03 -13.34 11.04
N GLU A 204 12.71 -13.69 9.96
CA GLU A 204 13.87 -12.99 9.47
C GLU A 204 13.67 -12.75 7.97
N GLN A 205 13.68 -11.49 7.56
CA GLN A 205 13.28 -11.12 6.21
C GLN A 205 14.19 -10.05 5.64
N TYR A 206 14.54 -10.23 4.37
CA TYR A 206 15.28 -9.26 3.57
C TYR A 206 14.52 -9.00 2.27
N ASN A 207 14.25 -7.73 2.01
CA ASN A 207 13.62 -7.32 0.76
C ASN A 207 14.46 -6.24 0.11
N LEU A 208 14.69 -6.37 -1.19
CA LEU A 208 15.39 -5.38 -1.99
C LEU A 208 14.68 -5.21 -3.32
N GLN A 209 14.37 -3.97 -3.68
CA GLN A 209 13.77 -3.63 -4.95
C GLN A 209 14.46 -2.42 -5.55
N ASN A 210 14.88 -2.53 -6.81
CA ASN A 210 15.30 -1.40 -7.61
C ASN A 210 14.22 -1.06 -8.64
N ARG A 211 13.91 0.22 -8.78
CA ARG A 211 12.84 0.73 -9.64
C ARG A 211 13.39 1.77 -10.60
N TRP A 212 12.92 1.71 -11.81
CA TRP A 212 13.22 2.68 -12.85
C TRP A 212 11.93 3.29 -13.37
N ALA A 213 11.92 4.59 -13.53
CA ALA A 213 10.79 5.30 -14.10
C ALA A 213 11.29 6.16 -15.25
N TRP A 214 10.69 5.95 -16.42
CA TRP A 214 10.91 6.77 -17.59
C TRP A 214 9.62 7.47 -17.96
N MET A 215 9.67 8.80 -18.06
CA MET A 215 8.57 9.63 -18.54
C MET A 215 8.83 9.91 -20.02
N GLY A 216 8.01 9.30 -20.88
CA GLY A 216 7.96 9.64 -22.30
C GLY A 216 7.35 11.03 -22.54
N ASP A 217 7.48 11.53 -23.75
CA ASP A 217 6.79 12.76 -24.22
C ASP A 217 5.30 12.50 -24.37
#